data_22475a4b7a56bff967d091a7aed22869
#
_entry.id   22475a4b7a56bff967d091a7aed22869
#
_cell.length_a   1.000
_cell.length_b   1.000
_cell.length_c   1.000
_cell.angle_alpha   90.00
_cell.angle_beta   90.00
_cell.angle_gamma   90.00
#
_symmetry.space_group_name_H-M   'P 1'
#
loop_
_entity.id
_entity.type
_entity.pdbx_description
1 polymer ?
#
loop_
_entity_poly.entity_id
_entity_poly.type
_entity_poly.pdbx_seq_one_letter_code
_entity_poly.pdbx_strand_id
1 'polypeptide(L)'
;VMALNKKPVHGMKDIMPEEMQIRDYVISVIKETYGKFGFAPIETPCMENIENLSSKQGGENEKLIFKVLKRGAQLNLETAKTDADVVDFGMRYDLTVPLVRYYSNHANELPSPFKALQIGNVWRADRPQKGRYRQFMQCDIDILGEESNLAEIELILATTITLGRLGFQNFEIRINDRKILKAMAAYSGFDEKDYDNVFIILDKMDKIGLEGVERELLEEGYDSTAVEKYLAFFKELNVSEDTLTFMEEKLAGILEEDVRTGFREIIESVNATKGDYFKLVFDPTLVRGMSYYTGTIFEIAMPELGARCGGGGRYDKMVGRFTGKDIPACGFSIGFERIILILLENGFKVPNSSKKVAYLIEKGISGNALCDIIAEAQKERQNGTQVLVARMNKNKKFQKEQLTADGYEEIKQ
;
A
#
# COMPACT_ATOMS: atom_id res chain seq x y z
N VAL A 1 12.88 31.69 27.34
CA VAL A 1 12.74 30.27 26.98
C VAL A 1 11.88 30.22 25.74
N MET A 2 12.41 29.76 24.60
CA MET A 2 11.60 29.53 23.39
C MET A 2 10.54 28.49 23.72
N ALA A 3 9.26 28.77 23.39
CA ALA A 3 8.20 27.81 23.55
C ALA A 3 8.44 26.63 22.57
N LEU A 4 8.33 25.38 23.05
CA LEU A 4 8.44 24.21 22.23
C LEU A 4 7.28 24.15 21.22
N ASN A 5 7.58 23.69 20.02
CA ASN A 5 6.54 23.46 19.00
C ASN A 5 5.68 22.27 19.40
N LYS A 6 4.36 22.47 19.52
CA LYS A 6 3.40 21.42 19.88
C LYS A 6 2.84 20.67 18.66
N LYS A 7 3.12 21.14 17.44
CA LYS A 7 2.62 20.50 16.22
C LYS A 7 3.56 19.39 15.79
N PRO A 8 3.05 18.28 15.24
CA PRO A 8 3.89 17.26 14.62
C PRO A 8 4.67 17.83 13.43
N VAL A 9 5.65 17.09 12.96
CA VAL A 9 6.43 17.45 11.76
C VAL A 9 5.48 17.66 10.58
N HIS A 10 5.76 18.66 9.75
CA HIS A 10 4.92 19.00 8.61
C HIS A 10 4.69 17.80 7.69
N GLY A 11 3.43 17.50 7.40
CA GLY A 11 3.00 16.36 6.60
C GLY A 11 2.88 15.03 7.37
N MET A 12 3.11 15.05 8.68
CA MET A 12 2.83 13.94 9.60
C MET A 12 1.68 14.30 10.51
N LYS A 13 1.02 13.31 11.10
CA LYS A 13 -0.11 13.54 12.04
C LYS A 13 -0.01 12.64 13.26
N ASP A 14 -0.59 13.09 14.36
CA ASP A 14 -0.90 12.26 15.50
C ASP A 14 -2.17 11.46 15.21
N ILE A 15 -2.20 10.20 15.63
CA ILE A 15 -3.38 9.34 15.49
C ILE A 15 -4.14 9.34 16.81
N MET A 16 -5.38 9.81 16.78
CA MET A 16 -6.23 9.85 17.95
C MET A 16 -6.81 8.46 18.30
N PRO A 17 -7.20 8.21 19.56
CA PRO A 17 -7.63 6.88 20.02
C PRO A 17 -8.79 6.27 19.22
N GLU A 18 -9.75 7.06 18.77
CA GLU A 18 -10.87 6.58 17.94
C GLU A 18 -10.38 6.05 16.59
N GLU A 19 -9.54 6.80 15.90
CA GLU A 19 -8.93 6.35 14.65
C GLU A 19 -8.05 5.11 14.90
N MET A 20 -7.30 5.07 16.01
CA MET A 20 -6.43 3.95 16.34
C MET A 20 -7.21 2.64 16.53
N GLN A 21 -8.39 2.67 17.13
CA GLN A 21 -9.26 1.50 17.24
C GLN A 21 -9.65 0.92 15.87
N ILE A 22 -9.97 1.79 14.91
CA ILE A 22 -10.30 1.37 13.54
C ILE A 22 -9.05 0.76 12.87
N ARG A 23 -7.89 1.39 13.04
CA ARG A 23 -6.60 0.90 12.49
C ARG A 23 -6.27 -0.50 13.03
N ASP A 24 -6.40 -0.71 14.34
CA ASP A 24 -6.14 -1.99 14.98
C ASP A 24 -7.10 -3.08 14.47
N TYR A 25 -8.38 -2.75 14.32
CA TYR A 25 -9.36 -3.66 13.73
C TYR A 25 -8.98 -4.04 12.28
N VAL A 26 -8.67 -3.06 11.42
CA VAL A 26 -8.26 -3.29 10.04
C VAL A 26 -7.02 -4.18 9.99
N ILE A 27 -6.01 -3.89 10.83
CA ILE A 27 -4.80 -4.71 10.93
C ILE A 27 -5.13 -6.15 11.36
N SER A 28 -6.07 -6.33 12.29
CA SER A 28 -6.50 -7.67 12.72
C SER A 28 -7.14 -8.47 11.59
N VAL A 29 -8.01 -7.84 10.80
CA VAL A 29 -8.65 -8.47 9.61
C VAL A 29 -7.59 -8.82 8.56
N ILE A 30 -6.64 -7.92 8.30
CA ILE A 30 -5.51 -8.14 7.38
C ILE A 30 -4.70 -9.37 7.82
N LYS A 31 -4.23 -9.39 9.06
CA LYS A 31 -3.42 -10.49 9.61
C LYS A 31 -4.14 -11.83 9.56
N GLU A 32 -5.42 -11.85 9.95
CA GLU A 32 -6.21 -13.06 9.93
C GLU A 32 -6.43 -13.58 8.50
N THR A 33 -6.77 -12.68 7.57
CA THR A 33 -7.04 -13.09 6.18
C THR A 33 -5.76 -13.56 5.50
N TYR A 34 -4.70 -12.79 5.55
CA TYR A 34 -3.44 -13.14 4.91
C TYR A 34 -2.80 -14.39 5.54
N GLY A 35 -2.96 -14.57 6.86
CA GLY A 35 -2.54 -15.80 7.53
C GLY A 35 -3.18 -17.07 6.97
N LYS A 36 -4.47 -17.00 6.54
CA LYS A 36 -5.16 -18.12 5.88
C LYS A 36 -4.59 -18.45 4.49
N PHE A 37 -3.93 -17.51 3.85
CA PHE A 37 -3.20 -17.71 2.59
C PHE A 37 -1.74 -18.14 2.80
N GLY A 38 -1.31 -18.34 4.04
CA GLY A 38 0.04 -18.78 4.39
C GLY A 38 1.07 -17.66 4.41
N PHE A 39 0.66 -16.39 4.42
CA PHE A 39 1.60 -15.28 4.59
C PHE A 39 2.11 -15.20 6.02
N ALA A 40 3.45 -15.22 6.17
CA ALA A 40 4.14 -15.11 7.46
C ALA A 40 4.47 -13.64 7.77
N PRO A 41 4.08 -13.12 8.94
CA PRO A 41 4.45 -11.77 9.33
C PRO A 41 5.94 -11.66 9.61
N ILE A 42 6.56 -10.62 9.05
CA ILE A 42 7.96 -10.25 9.33
C ILE A 42 8.04 -8.77 9.66
N GLU A 43 9.14 -8.37 10.27
CA GLU A 43 9.47 -6.97 10.53
C GLU A 43 10.91 -6.69 10.12
N THR A 44 11.12 -5.53 9.50
CA THR A 44 12.44 -5.02 9.11
C THR A 44 12.69 -3.67 9.77
N PRO A 45 13.95 -3.25 9.97
CA PRO A 45 14.26 -1.93 10.54
C PRO A 45 13.61 -0.78 9.76
N CYS A 46 13.25 0.29 10.47
CA CYS A 46 12.70 1.51 9.86
C CYS A 46 13.75 2.33 9.09
N MET A 47 15.02 2.10 9.38
CA MET A 47 16.16 2.69 8.67
C MET A 47 16.86 1.63 7.82
N GLU A 48 17.28 2.03 6.64
CA GLU A 48 18.02 1.21 5.70
C GLU A 48 19.30 1.92 5.28
N ASN A 49 20.33 1.18 4.88
CA ASN A 49 21.53 1.77 4.32
C ASN A 49 21.16 2.61 3.11
N ILE A 50 21.73 3.82 3.01
CA ILE A 50 21.37 4.76 1.93
C ILE A 50 21.63 4.16 0.54
N GLU A 51 22.64 3.33 0.40
CA GLU A 51 23.00 2.63 -0.85
C GLU A 51 21.89 1.70 -1.35
N ASN A 52 21.11 1.10 -0.43
CA ASN A 52 19.99 0.22 -0.78
C ASN A 52 18.76 1.01 -1.25
N LEU A 53 18.60 2.24 -0.74
CA LEU A 53 17.48 3.12 -1.06
C LEU A 53 17.75 3.94 -2.32
N SER A 54 19.02 4.24 -2.61
CA SER A 54 19.44 5.02 -3.77
C SER A 54 19.62 4.12 -4.99
N SER A 55 19.05 4.49 -6.13
CA SER A 55 19.35 3.82 -7.39
C SER A 55 20.55 4.45 -8.04
N LYS A 56 21.44 3.64 -8.65
CA LYS A 56 22.61 4.16 -9.41
C LYS A 56 22.23 5.09 -10.58
N GLN A 57 20.94 5.19 -10.90
CA GLN A 57 20.43 5.98 -12.03
C GLN A 57 19.74 7.29 -11.62
N GLY A 58 19.73 7.67 -10.32
CA GLY A 58 19.18 8.95 -9.85
C GLY A 58 17.70 9.11 -10.20
N GLY A 59 16.83 8.29 -9.59
CA GLY A 59 15.39 8.37 -9.83
C GLY A 59 14.73 9.52 -9.06
N GLU A 60 13.54 9.97 -9.51
CA GLU A 60 12.73 10.96 -8.78
C GLU A 60 12.44 10.54 -7.33
N ASN A 61 12.39 9.24 -7.07
CA ASN A 61 12.18 8.69 -5.73
C ASN A 61 13.30 9.03 -4.75
N GLU A 62 14.55 9.21 -5.21
CA GLU A 62 15.66 9.58 -4.32
C GLU A 62 15.46 10.93 -3.64
N LYS A 63 14.78 11.87 -4.32
CA LYS A 63 14.44 13.18 -3.77
C LYS A 63 13.43 13.10 -2.61
N LEU A 64 12.75 11.97 -2.51
CA LEU A 64 11.69 11.74 -1.52
C LEU A 64 12.20 10.99 -0.28
N ILE A 65 13.47 10.54 -0.26
CA ILE A 65 14.04 9.81 0.87
C ILE A 65 14.39 10.79 2.00
N PHE A 66 13.90 10.51 3.21
CA PHE A 66 14.39 11.17 4.41
C PHE A 66 15.75 10.61 4.80
N LYS A 67 16.82 11.38 4.56
CA LYS A 67 18.20 11.00 4.82
C LYS A 67 18.56 11.22 6.28
N VAL A 68 19.37 10.31 6.83
CA VAL A 68 19.86 10.34 8.21
C VAL A 68 21.36 10.61 8.19
N LEU A 69 21.78 11.64 8.92
CA LEU A 69 23.18 12.06 9.00
C LEU A 69 24.04 11.03 9.76
N LYS A 70 25.28 10.91 9.37
CA LYS A 70 26.35 10.26 10.11
C LYS A 70 26.43 10.77 11.55
N ARG A 71 27.04 10.02 12.45
CA ARG A 71 27.14 10.36 13.87
C ARG A 71 28.59 10.47 14.34
N GLY A 72 28.79 11.32 15.35
CA GLY A 72 30.10 11.48 16.02
C GLY A 72 31.22 11.93 15.07
N ALA A 73 32.39 11.34 15.17
CA ALA A 73 33.55 11.70 14.39
C ALA A 73 33.42 11.46 12.87
N GLN A 74 32.45 10.66 12.44
CA GLN A 74 32.20 10.43 11.01
C GLN A 74 31.43 11.58 10.36
N LEU A 75 30.75 12.43 11.14
CA LEU A 75 30.04 13.60 10.64
C LEU A 75 31.00 14.80 10.59
N ASN A 76 31.50 15.13 9.41
CA ASN A 76 32.35 16.30 9.19
C ASN A 76 31.68 17.24 8.16
N LEU A 77 30.99 18.24 8.68
CA LEU A 77 30.29 19.23 7.86
C LEU A 77 31.25 20.25 7.21
N GLU A 78 32.46 20.43 7.74
CA GLU A 78 33.43 21.41 7.23
C GLU A 78 34.07 20.92 5.93
N THR A 79 34.24 19.61 5.77
CA THR A 79 34.86 19.00 4.59
C THR A 79 33.87 18.43 3.60
N ALA A 80 32.58 18.32 3.98
CA ALA A 80 31.55 17.77 3.13
C ALA A 80 31.30 18.63 1.89
N LYS A 81 31.25 18.00 0.72
CA LYS A 81 30.96 18.63 -0.58
C LYS A 81 29.57 18.26 -1.07
N THR A 82 29.08 17.09 -0.69
CA THR A 82 27.79 16.54 -1.08
C THR A 82 27.10 15.93 0.13
N ASP A 83 25.82 15.64 0.02
CA ASP A 83 25.07 14.92 1.05
C ASP A 83 25.59 13.49 1.26
N ALA A 84 26.13 12.84 0.22
CA ALA A 84 26.75 11.52 0.33
C ALA A 84 27.93 11.48 1.32
N ASP A 85 28.61 12.59 1.55
CA ASP A 85 29.74 12.67 2.50
C ASP A 85 29.28 12.60 3.95
N VAL A 86 28.01 12.95 4.22
CA VAL A 86 27.45 13.13 5.57
C VAL A 86 26.26 12.23 5.89
N VAL A 87 25.82 11.39 4.96
CA VAL A 87 24.66 10.49 5.09
C VAL A 87 25.11 9.04 5.07
N ASP A 88 24.59 8.21 6.01
CA ASP A 88 24.80 6.76 6.04
C ASP A 88 23.50 6.00 5.78
N PHE A 89 22.40 6.53 6.27
CA PHE A 89 21.12 5.84 6.30
C PHE A 89 20.02 6.72 5.74
N GLY A 90 18.88 6.07 5.41
CA GLY A 90 17.63 6.76 5.13
C GLY A 90 16.47 6.07 5.85
N MET A 91 15.40 6.81 6.07
CA MET A 91 14.13 6.20 6.46
C MET A 91 13.61 5.39 5.28
N ARG A 92 13.16 4.16 5.53
CA ARG A 92 12.65 3.28 4.46
C ARG A 92 11.50 3.95 3.72
N TYR A 93 11.63 3.98 2.40
CA TYR A 93 10.68 4.62 1.48
C TYR A 93 9.47 3.71 1.19
N ASP A 94 9.69 2.40 1.19
CA ASP A 94 8.72 1.33 1.03
C ASP A 94 9.10 0.13 1.94
N LEU A 95 8.32 -0.94 1.85
CA LEU A 95 8.64 -2.19 2.52
C LEU A 95 9.31 -3.22 1.60
N THR A 96 9.34 -2.96 0.28
CA THR A 96 9.89 -3.88 -0.73
C THR A 96 11.42 -3.96 -0.68
N VAL A 97 12.11 -2.82 -0.64
CA VAL A 97 13.59 -2.80 -0.56
C VAL A 97 14.08 -3.50 0.72
N PRO A 98 13.55 -3.19 1.92
CA PRO A 98 13.89 -3.94 3.14
C PRO A 98 13.57 -5.43 3.05
N LEU A 99 12.47 -5.83 2.42
CA LEU A 99 12.12 -7.25 2.21
C LEU A 99 13.15 -7.96 1.34
N VAL A 100 13.52 -7.36 0.22
CA VAL A 100 14.50 -7.95 -0.70
C VAL A 100 15.85 -8.13 0.00
N ARG A 101 16.31 -7.14 0.77
CA ARG A 101 17.51 -7.27 1.60
C ARG A 101 17.35 -8.39 2.66
N TYR A 102 16.21 -8.43 3.36
CA TYR A 102 15.91 -9.45 4.34
C TYR A 102 15.95 -10.86 3.71
N TYR A 103 15.25 -11.05 2.60
CA TYR A 103 15.24 -12.32 1.88
C TYR A 103 16.64 -12.71 1.42
N SER A 104 17.41 -11.77 0.85
CA SER A 104 18.78 -12.03 0.38
C SER A 104 19.71 -12.50 1.50
N ASN A 105 19.48 -12.03 2.73
CA ASN A 105 20.27 -12.40 3.91
C ASN A 105 19.84 -13.74 4.52
N HIS A 106 18.58 -14.13 4.37
CA HIS A 106 17.97 -15.28 5.04
C HIS A 106 17.43 -16.37 4.09
N ALA A 107 17.71 -16.29 2.78
CA ALA A 107 17.11 -17.17 1.78
C ALA A 107 17.25 -18.67 2.09
N ASN A 108 18.36 -19.08 2.73
CA ASN A 108 18.61 -20.47 3.10
C ASN A 108 17.80 -20.95 4.32
N GLU A 109 17.22 -20.03 5.09
CA GLU A 109 16.46 -20.30 6.32
C GLU A 109 14.93 -20.19 6.07
N LEU A 110 14.55 -19.56 4.97
CA LEU A 110 13.15 -19.28 4.61
C LEU A 110 12.57 -20.40 3.74
N PRO A 111 11.24 -20.65 3.81
CA PRO A 111 10.59 -21.59 2.91
C PRO A 111 10.63 -21.09 1.46
N SER A 112 10.48 -22.00 0.50
CA SER A 112 10.33 -21.66 -0.92
C SER A 112 9.06 -22.31 -1.46
N PRO A 113 8.11 -21.50 -2.02
CA PRO A 113 8.11 -20.05 -2.07
C PRO A 113 7.96 -19.41 -0.67
N PHE A 114 8.52 -18.23 -0.49
CA PHE A 114 8.36 -17.45 0.74
C PHE A 114 7.22 -16.44 0.57
N LYS A 115 6.19 -16.56 1.40
CA LYS A 115 5.05 -15.64 1.46
C LYS A 115 5.19 -14.72 2.66
N ALA A 116 5.54 -13.46 2.42
CA ALA A 116 5.78 -12.47 3.46
C ALA A 116 4.59 -11.53 3.65
N LEU A 117 4.27 -11.20 4.89
CA LEU A 117 3.39 -10.11 5.27
C LEU A 117 4.19 -9.07 6.04
N GLN A 118 4.18 -7.82 5.59
CA GLN A 118 4.76 -6.69 6.29
C GLN A 118 3.71 -5.62 6.56
N ILE A 119 3.64 -5.15 7.80
CA ILE A 119 2.81 -4.01 8.20
C ILE A 119 3.73 -3.04 8.94
N GLY A 120 3.92 -1.85 8.38
CA GLY A 120 4.84 -0.90 8.99
C GLY A 120 4.79 0.49 8.36
N ASN A 121 5.32 1.46 9.11
CA ASN A 121 5.43 2.83 8.63
C ASN A 121 6.55 2.95 7.61
N VAL A 122 6.31 3.81 6.62
CA VAL A 122 7.26 4.26 5.61
C VAL A 122 7.26 5.78 5.53
N TRP A 123 8.32 6.35 4.97
CA TRP A 123 8.51 7.81 4.95
C TRP A 123 8.83 8.30 3.56
N ARG A 124 8.05 9.28 3.09
CA ARG A 124 8.24 9.92 1.78
C ARG A 124 8.11 11.43 1.91
N ALA A 125 9.10 12.18 1.43
CA ALA A 125 9.08 13.63 1.44
C ALA A 125 8.11 14.24 0.41
N ASP A 126 7.03 13.56 0.12
CA ASP A 126 5.97 13.99 -0.77
C ASP A 126 5.32 15.31 -0.31
N ARG A 127 4.69 16.03 -1.26
CA ARG A 127 3.83 17.16 -0.92
C ARG A 127 2.58 16.64 -0.20
N PRO A 128 2.33 17.05 1.06
CA PRO A 128 1.18 16.58 1.82
C PRO A 128 -0.14 17.01 1.19
N GLN A 129 -1.12 16.08 1.21
CA GLN A 129 -2.50 16.35 0.80
C GLN A 129 -3.44 15.35 1.49
N LYS A 130 -4.75 15.51 1.34
CA LYS A 130 -5.74 14.61 1.97
C LYS A 130 -5.45 13.14 1.59
N GLY A 131 -5.28 12.28 2.58
CA GLY A 131 -4.94 10.86 2.40
C GLY A 131 -3.50 10.59 1.91
N ARG A 132 -2.62 11.60 1.86
CA ARG A 132 -1.20 11.45 1.52
C ARG A 132 -0.33 12.17 2.52
N TYR A 133 0.32 11.40 3.36
CA TYR A 133 1.18 11.86 4.44
C TYR A 133 2.65 11.56 4.14
N ARG A 134 3.55 12.22 4.86
CA ARG A 134 5.00 11.96 4.80
C ARG A 134 5.43 10.76 5.62
N GLN A 135 4.65 10.40 6.63
CA GLN A 135 4.73 9.12 7.34
C GLN A 135 3.37 8.45 7.21
N PHE A 136 3.35 7.23 6.73
CA PHE A 136 2.13 6.45 6.55
C PHE A 136 2.41 4.95 6.65
N MET A 137 1.38 4.17 6.92
CA MET A 137 1.49 2.73 7.03
C MET A 137 1.29 2.06 5.67
N GLN A 138 2.16 1.12 5.34
CA GLN A 138 1.96 0.13 4.28
C GLN A 138 1.59 -1.22 4.88
N CYS A 139 0.76 -1.96 4.16
CA CYS A 139 0.40 -3.35 4.43
C CYS A 139 0.64 -4.12 3.14
N ASP A 140 1.77 -4.79 3.08
CA ASP A 140 2.28 -5.42 1.88
C ASP A 140 2.30 -6.93 2.07
N ILE A 141 1.87 -7.65 1.03
CA ILE A 141 2.07 -9.09 0.89
C ILE A 141 2.91 -9.36 -0.34
N ASP A 142 3.89 -10.23 -0.20
CA ASP A 142 4.84 -10.57 -1.25
C ASP A 142 5.09 -12.08 -1.30
N ILE A 143 5.26 -12.61 -2.50
CA ILE A 143 5.62 -14.00 -2.75
C ILE A 143 6.94 -14.01 -3.50
N LEU A 144 7.98 -14.59 -2.90
CA LEU A 144 9.32 -14.71 -3.47
C LEU A 144 9.63 -16.19 -3.75
N GLY A 145 10.16 -16.48 -4.92
CA GLY A 145 10.51 -17.84 -5.35
C GLY A 145 9.40 -18.61 -6.07
N GLU A 146 8.26 -17.96 -6.38
CA GLU A 146 7.20 -18.54 -7.23
C GLU A 146 7.27 -17.94 -8.64
N GLU A 147 7.60 -18.78 -9.61
CA GLU A 147 7.77 -18.38 -11.00
C GLU A 147 6.45 -18.32 -11.77
N SER A 148 5.50 -19.18 -11.39
CA SER A 148 4.22 -19.27 -12.09
C SER A 148 3.26 -18.13 -11.73
N ASN A 149 2.15 -18.05 -12.46
CA ASN A 149 1.06 -17.07 -12.23
C ASN A 149 0.29 -17.29 -10.91
N LEU A 150 0.60 -18.38 -10.20
CA LEU A 150 -0.02 -18.65 -8.91
C LEU A 150 0.26 -17.53 -7.91
N ALA A 151 1.42 -16.86 -8.01
CA ALA A 151 1.73 -15.70 -7.18
C ALA A 151 0.71 -14.56 -7.37
N GLU A 152 0.44 -14.19 -8.62
CA GLU A 152 -0.53 -13.15 -8.97
C GLU A 152 -1.94 -13.50 -8.50
N ILE A 153 -2.39 -14.72 -8.76
CA ILE A 153 -3.74 -15.22 -8.38
C ILE A 153 -3.91 -15.12 -6.86
N GLU A 154 -2.97 -15.66 -6.09
CA GLU A 154 -3.00 -15.67 -4.62
C GLU A 154 -3.00 -14.24 -4.03
N LEU A 155 -2.17 -13.34 -4.57
CA LEU A 155 -2.10 -11.95 -4.13
C LEU A 155 -3.41 -11.19 -4.39
N ILE A 156 -4.01 -11.37 -5.58
CA ILE A 156 -5.30 -10.74 -5.92
C ILE A 156 -6.40 -11.27 -4.99
N LEU A 157 -6.51 -12.57 -4.82
CA LEU A 157 -7.56 -13.18 -3.98
C LEU A 157 -7.39 -12.79 -2.51
N ALA A 158 -6.19 -12.84 -1.95
CA ALA A 158 -5.92 -12.46 -0.58
C ALA A 158 -6.28 -10.99 -0.32
N THR A 159 -5.88 -10.09 -1.22
CA THR A 159 -6.15 -8.65 -1.12
C THR A 159 -7.64 -8.35 -1.23
N THR A 160 -8.32 -8.94 -2.21
CA THR A 160 -9.75 -8.67 -2.45
C THR A 160 -10.64 -9.25 -1.36
N ILE A 161 -10.35 -10.43 -0.84
CA ILE A 161 -11.06 -11.02 0.32
C ILE A 161 -10.87 -10.12 1.55
N THR A 162 -9.69 -9.58 1.77
CA THR A 162 -9.45 -8.64 2.88
C THR A 162 -10.34 -7.40 2.76
N LEU A 163 -10.39 -6.79 1.58
CA LEU A 163 -11.23 -5.62 1.32
C LEU A 163 -12.72 -5.94 1.47
N GLY A 164 -13.19 -7.07 0.96
CA GLY A 164 -14.57 -7.54 1.12
C GLY A 164 -14.94 -7.77 2.59
N ARG A 165 -14.05 -8.35 3.41
CA ARG A 165 -14.23 -8.51 4.86
C ARG A 165 -14.29 -7.18 5.62
N LEU A 166 -13.65 -6.15 5.10
CA LEU A 166 -13.74 -4.78 5.63
C LEU A 166 -15.00 -4.04 5.18
N GLY A 167 -15.85 -4.68 4.36
CA GLY A 167 -17.13 -4.16 3.90
C GLY A 167 -17.08 -3.38 2.60
N PHE A 168 -15.94 -3.33 1.92
CA PHE A 168 -15.84 -2.65 0.62
C PHE A 168 -16.54 -3.42 -0.49
N GLN A 169 -17.26 -2.69 -1.34
CA GLN A 169 -18.07 -3.22 -2.43
C GLN A 169 -17.80 -2.43 -3.72
N ASN A 170 -18.06 -3.06 -4.87
CA ASN A 170 -18.01 -2.41 -6.18
C ASN A 170 -16.65 -1.76 -6.54
N PHE A 171 -15.55 -2.22 -5.95
CA PHE A 171 -14.22 -1.78 -6.34
C PHE A 171 -13.70 -2.59 -7.54
N GLU A 172 -12.68 -2.09 -8.20
CA GLU A 172 -12.04 -2.75 -9.32
C GLU A 172 -10.58 -3.09 -8.96
N ILE A 173 -10.16 -4.29 -9.36
CA ILE A 173 -8.73 -4.60 -9.51
C ILE A 173 -8.43 -4.45 -10.99
N ARG A 174 -7.67 -3.43 -11.33
CA ARG A 174 -7.15 -3.22 -12.67
C ARG A 174 -5.85 -3.97 -12.82
N ILE A 175 -5.70 -4.70 -13.92
CA ILE A 175 -4.54 -5.54 -14.20
C ILE A 175 -4.01 -5.26 -15.59
N ASN A 176 -2.69 -5.23 -15.74
CA ASN A 176 -1.98 -5.18 -16.99
C ASN A 176 -0.66 -5.95 -16.87
N ASP A 177 0.13 -6.00 -17.93
CA ASP A 177 1.46 -6.58 -17.92
C ASP A 177 2.45 -5.69 -18.67
N ARG A 178 3.66 -5.56 -18.14
CA ARG A 178 4.75 -4.77 -18.76
C ARG A 178 5.11 -5.29 -20.16
N LYS A 179 4.99 -6.59 -20.39
CA LYS A 179 5.25 -7.20 -21.69
C LYS A 179 4.12 -6.90 -22.69
N ILE A 180 2.87 -6.79 -22.22
CA ILE A 180 1.74 -6.33 -23.05
C ILE A 180 1.95 -4.87 -23.47
N LEU A 181 2.32 -3.98 -22.52
CA LEU A 181 2.63 -2.59 -22.84
C LEU A 181 3.73 -2.48 -23.93
N LYS A 182 4.81 -3.25 -23.79
CA LYS A 182 5.88 -3.30 -24.78
C LYS A 182 5.39 -3.83 -26.13
N ALA A 183 4.58 -4.89 -26.14
CA ALA A 183 4.01 -5.43 -27.38
C ALA A 183 3.10 -4.42 -28.10
N MET A 184 2.31 -3.64 -27.35
CA MET A 184 1.48 -2.57 -27.92
C MET A 184 2.33 -1.45 -28.56
N ALA A 185 3.41 -1.05 -27.91
CA ALA A 185 4.33 -0.03 -28.45
C ALA A 185 5.06 -0.57 -29.71
N ALA A 186 5.54 -1.83 -29.68
CA ALA A 186 6.16 -2.50 -30.82
C ALA A 186 5.18 -2.64 -32.01
N TYR A 187 3.95 -3.07 -31.74
CA TYR A 187 2.87 -3.17 -32.73
C TYR A 187 2.65 -1.84 -33.45
N SER A 188 2.73 -0.74 -32.70
CA SER A 188 2.50 0.60 -33.25
C SER A 188 3.69 1.16 -34.03
N GLY A 189 4.89 0.63 -33.80
CA GLY A 189 6.11 1.00 -34.51
C GLY A 189 7.03 1.96 -33.74
N PHE A 190 6.88 2.08 -32.42
CA PHE A 190 7.85 2.81 -31.58
C PHE A 190 9.15 2.01 -31.45
N ASP A 191 10.26 2.71 -31.33
CA ASP A 191 11.56 2.12 -31.00
C ASP A 191 11.61 1.67 -29.52
N GLU A 192 12.28 0.55 -29.23
CA GLU A 192 12.37 0.01 -27.86
C GLU A 192 12.98 1.02 -26.86
N LYS A 193 13.93 1.84 -27.29
CA LYS A 193 14.55 2.89 -26.47
C LYS A 193 13.58 3.95 -25.98
N ASP A 194 12.43 4.11 -26.66
CA ASP A 194 11.43 5.15 -26.41
C ASP A 194 10.25 4.63 -25.54
N TYR A 195 10.14 3.33 -25.32
CA TYR A 195 9.00 2.72 -24.63
C TYR A 195 8.72 3.33 -23.26
N ASP A 196 9.73 3.59 -22.46
CA ASP A 196 9.54 4.14 -21.12
C ASP A 196 8.92 5.55 -21.17
N ASN A 197 9.34 6.39 -22.12
CA ASN A 197 8.74 7.72 -22.29
C ASN A 197 7.31 7.65 -22.83
N VAL A 198 7.06 6.77 -23.80
CA VAL A 198 5.70 6.51 -24.33
C VAL A 198 4.77 6.08 -23.18
N PHE A 199 5.23 5.21 -22.29
CA PHE A 199 4.41 4.75 -21.15
C PHE A 199 4.20 5.84 -20.10
N ILE A 200 5.18 6.73 -19.86
CA ILE A 200 5.01 7.90 -18.97
C ILE A 200 3.91 8.82 -19.50
N ILE A 201 3.85 9.02 -20.82
CA ILE A 201 2.80 9.82 -21.45
C ILE A 201 1.45 9.10 -21.36
N LEU A 202 1.42 7.78 -21.63
CA LEU A 202 0.23 6.95 -21.53
C LEU A 202 -0.38 6.97 -20.09
N ASP A 203 0.44 6.96 -19.05
CA ASP A 203 -0.02 7.01 -17.64
C ASP A 203 -0.82 8.29 -17.30
N LYS A 204 -0.74 9.29 -18.16
CA LYS A 204 -1.53 10.53 -18.04
C LYS A 204 -2.92 10.41 -18.67
N MET A 205 -3.24 9.29 -19.35
CA MET A 205 -4.50 9.08 -20.09
C MET A 205 -5.74 9.47 -19.29
N ASP A 206 -5.82 9.06 -18.03
CA ASP A 206 -6.94 9.37 -17.14
C ASP A 206 -7.14 10.88 -16.90
N LYS A 207 -6.08 11.68 -17.08
CA LYS A 207 -6.09 13.13 -16.82
C LYS A 207 -6.26 13.97 -18.07
N ILE A 208 -5.61 13.57 -19.15
CA ILE A 208 -5.53 14.38 -20.39
C ILE A 208 -6.31 13.78 -21.56
N GLY A 209 -6.83 12.55 -21.42
CA GLY A 209 -7.54 11.82 -22.46
C GLY A 209 -6.67 11.41 -23.64
N LEU A 210 -7.27 10.71 -24.60
CA LEU A 210 -6.58 10.27 -25.83
C LEU A 210 -5.98 11.42 -26.63
N GLU A 211 -6.72 12.54 -26.79
CA GLU A 211 -6.24 13.71 -27.51
C GLU A 211 -5.03 14.37 -26.84
N GLY A 212 -5.00 14.36 -25.50
CA GLY A 212 -3.86 14.87 -24.74
C GLY A 212 -2.63 13.99 -24.90
N VAL A 213 -2.81 12.66 -24.89
CA VAL A 213 -1.74 11.69 -25.13
C VAL A 213 -1.19 11.85 -26.56
N GLU A 214 -2.07 11.97 -27.57
CA GLU A 214 -1.68 12.23 -28.95
C GLU A 214 -0.78 13.47 -29.06
N ARG A 215 -1.25 14.57 -28.51
CA ARG A 215 -0.52 15.85 -28.56
C ARG A 215 0.85 15.73 -27.90
N GLU A 216 0.95 15.16 -26.70
CA GLU A 216 2.23 15.01 -25.99
C GLU A 216 3.19 14.10 -26.76
N LEU A 217 2.72 12.98 -27.33
CA LEU A 217 3.57 12.10 -28.14
C LEU A 217 4.11 12.81 -29.39
N LEU A 218 3.29 13.60 -30.08
CA LEU A 218 3.72 14.37 -31.25
C LEU A 218 4.67 15.52 -30.87
N GLU A 219 4.45 16.20 -29.74
CA GLU A 219 5.35 17.24 -29.20
C GLU A 219 6.73 16.69 -28.82
N GLU A 220 6.82 15.43 -28.35
CA GLU A 220 8.09 14.73 -28.13
C GLU A 220 8.80 14.29 -29.41
N GLY A 221 8.15 14.46 -30.57
CA GLY A 221 8.74 14.22 -31.88
C GLY A 221 8.63 12.79 -32.38
N TYR A 222 7.75 11.97 -31.82
CA TYR A 222 7.49 10.62 -32.32
C TYR A 222 6.81 10.62 -33.68
N ASP A 223 7.05 9.56 -34.45
CA ASP A 223 6.46 9.38 -35.79
C ASP A 223 4.93 9.39 -35.73
N SER A 224 4.31 10.24 -36.55
CA SER A 224 2.85 10.41 -36.56
C SER A 224 2.11 9.12 -36.89
N THR A 225 2.66 8.28 -37.77
CA THR A 225 2.06 6.97 -38.12
C THR A 225 2.06 6.01 -36.93
N ALA A 226 3.15 5.99 -36.17
CA ALA A 226 3.23 5.20 -34.93
C ALA A 226 2.23 5.70 -33.88
N VAL A 227 2.13 7.02 -33.69
CA VAL A 227 1.18 7.63 -32.75
C VAL A 227 -0.27 7.33 -33.17
N GLU A 228 -0.64 7.53 -34.43
CA GLU A 228 -1.98 7.21 -34.93
C GLU A 228 -2.34 5.74 -34.72
N LYS A 229 -1.44 4.83 -35.02
CA LYS A 229 -1.64 3.38 -34.84
C LYS A 229 -1.80 2.99 -33.38
N TYR A 230 -1.02 3.62 -32.50
CA TYR A 230 -1.11 3.42 -31.03
C TYR A 230 -2.46 3.87 -30.47
N LEU A 231 -2.92 5.05 -30.87
CA LEU A 231 -4.21 5.57 -30.44
C LEU A 231 -5.39 4.82 -31.04
N ALA A 232 -5.27 4.36 -32.31
CA ALA A 232 -6.27 3.51 -32.93
C ALA A 232 -6.46 2.20 -32.18
N PHE A 233 -5.38 1.60 -31.66
CA PHE A 233 -5.44 0.42 -30.81
C PHE A 233 -6.36 0.62 -29.59
N PHE A 234 -6.21 1.75 -28.88
CA PHE A 234 -7.08 2.07 -27.73
C PHE A 234 -8.52 2.36 -28.12
N LYS A 235 -8.74 3.05 -29.24
CA LYS A 235 -10.10 3.33 -29.75
C LYS A 235 -10.83 2.04 -30.10
N GLU A 236 -10.19 1.12 -30.78
CA GLU A 236 -10.75 -0.18 -31.15
C GLU A 236 -11.00 -1.04 -29.92
N LEU A 237 -10.06 -1.07 -28.96
CA LEU A 237 -10.19 -1.82 -27.73
C LEU A 237 -11.37 -1.33 -26.86
N ASN A 238 -11.59 -0.03 -26.78
CA ASN A 238 -12.69 0.56 -26.01
C ASN A 238 -14.08 0.21 -26.53
N VAL A 239 -14.22 -0.19 -27.80
CA VAL A 239 -15.51 -0.62 -28.40
C VAL A 239 -15.62 -2.14 -28.50
N SER A 240 -14.57 -2.87 -28.12
CA SER A 240 -14.58 -4.34 -28.10
C SER A 240 -15.41 -4.88 -26.94
N GLU A 241 -16.24 -5.90 -27.20
CA GLU A 241 -16.98 -6.61 -26.16
C GLU A 241 -16.07 -7.48 -25.29
N ASP A 242 -15.00 -8.03 -25.88
CA ASP A 242 -13.96 -8.84 -25.21
C ASP A 242 -12.59 -8.20 -25.46
N THR A 243 -12.20 -7.35 -24.52
CA THR A 243 -10.92 -6.61 -24.56
C THR A 243 -9.71 -7.53 -24.54
N LEU A 244 -9.79 -8.65 -23.83
CA LEU A 244 -8.69 -9.61 -23.73
C LEU A 244 -8.46 -10.34 -25.05
N THR A 245 -9.51 -10.91 -25.65
CA THR A 245 -9.42 -11.57 -26.95
C THR A 245 -8.97 -10.60 -28.05
N PHE A 246 -9.53 -9.38 -28.05
CA PHE A 246 -9.07 -8.34 -28.98
C PHE A 246 -7.56 -8.07 -28.88
N MET A 247 -7.05 -7.90 -27.66
CA MET A 247 -5.62 -7.69 -27.41
C MET A 247 -4.78 -8.86 -27.92
N GLU A 248 -5.19 -10.08 -27.61
CA GLU A 248 -4.49 -11.30 -28.04
C GLU A 248 -4.42 -11.44 -29.57
N GLU A 249 -5.52 -11.16 -30.27
CA GLU A 249 -5.57 -11.21 -31.73
C GLU A 249 -4.71 -10.11 -32.37
N LYS A 250 -4.80 -8.89 -31.88
CA LYS A 250 -4.03 -7.76 -32.41
C LYS A 250 -2.54 -7.87 -32.18
N LEU A 251 -2.12 -8.45 -31.07
CA LEU A 251 -0.71 -8.62 -30.72
C LEU A 251 -0.15 -10.00 -31.08
N ALA A 252 -0.93 -10.81 -31.83
CA ALA A 252 -0.48 -12.12 -32.29
C ALA A 252 0.83 -12.03 -33.06
N GLY A 253 1.83 -12.86 -32.69
CA GLY A 253 3.16 -12.85 -33.27
C GLY A 253 4.12 -11.78 -32.73
N ILE A 254 3.65 -10.87 -31.88
CA ILE A 254 4.47 -9.87 -31.17
C ILE A 254 4.54 -10.21 -29.68
N LEU A 255 3.38 -10.47 -29.06
CA LEU A 255 3.29 -10.90 -27.66
C LEU A 255 3.64 -12.39 -27.56
N GLU A 256 4.55 -12.70 -26.64
CA GLU A 256 4.95 -14.09 -26.36
C GLU A 256 3.77 -14.92 -25.88
N GLU A 257 3.71 -16.19 -26.33
CA GLU A 257 2.59 -17.10 -26.06
C GLU A 257 2.40 -17.41 -24.57
N ASP A 258 3.49 -17.55 -23.84
CA ASP A 258 3.49 -17.77 -22.38
C ASP A 258 2.93 -16.58 -21.61
N VAL A 259 3.20 -15.36 -22.07
CA VAL A 259 2.62 -14.12 -21.48
C VAL A 259 1.12 -14.07 -21.75
N ARG A 260 0.71 -14.36 -22.98
CA ARG A 260 -0.70 -14.38 -23.39
C ARG A 260 -1.49 -15.40 -22.58
N THR A 261 -1.03 -16.64 -22.53
CA THR A 261 -1.70 -17.73 -21.81
C THR A 261 -1.69 -17.52 -20.32
N GLY A 262 -0.58 -17.07 -19.75
CA GLY A 262 -0.45 -16.78 -18.32
C GLY A 262 -1.34 -15.63 -17.87
N PHE A 263 -1.45 -14.57 -18.66
CA PHE A 263 -2.31 -13.44 -18.34
C PHE A 263 -3.80 -13.85 -18.35
N ARG A 264 -4.21 -14.64 -19.32
CA ARG A 264 -5.56 -15.24 -19.39
C ARG A 264 -5.83 -16.15 -18.19
N GLU A 265 -4.89 -17.01 -17.83
CA GLU A 265 -4.98 -17.90 -16.66
C GLU A 265 -5.24 -17.14 -15.36
N ILE A 266 -4.55 -16.02 -15.13
CA ILE A 266 -4.80 -15.16 -13.97
C ILE A 266 -6.26 -14.67 -13.95
N ILE A 267 -6.73 -14.12 -15.08
CA ILE A 267 -8.08 -13.56 -15.19
C ILE A 267 -9.15 -14.64 -14.98
N GLU A 268 -9.01 -15.78 -15.63
CA GLU A 268 -9.98 -16.89 -15.55
C GLU A 268 -10.00 -17.51 -14.15
N SER A 269 -8.83 -17.76 -13.54
CA SER A 269 -8.73 -18.35 -12.20
C SER A 269 -9.32 -17.46 -11.12
N VAL A 270 -9.04 -16.15 -11.17
CA VAL A 270 -9.62 -15.18 -10.24
C VAL A 270 -11.13 -15.08 -10.45
N ASN A 271 -11.61 -14.97 -11.69
CA ASN A 271 -13.04 -14.86 -11.99
C ASN A 271 -13.83 -16.10 -11.60
N ALA A 272 -13.24 -17.29 -11.67
CA ALA A 272 -13.87 -18.55 -11.28
C ALA A 272 -14.11 -18.67 -9.76
N THR A 273 -13.34 -17.95 -8.95
CA THR A 273 -13.31 -18.11 -7.48
C THR A 273 -13.65 -16.85 -6.70
N LYS A 274 -13.71 -15.69 -7.37
CA LYS A 274 -13.98 -14.39 -6.71
C LYS A 274 -15.41 -14.24 -6.21
N GLY A 275 -15.59 -13.41 -5.16
CA GLY A 275 -16.90 -12.92 -4.77
C GLY A 275 -17.40 -11.79 -5.69
N ASP A 276 -18.70 -11.43 -5.54
CA ASP A 276 -19.36 -10.43 -6.38
C ASP A 276 -19.07 -8.97 -5.97
N TYR A 277 -18.26 -8.77 -4.94
CA TYR A 277 -17.97 -7.46 -4.38
C TYR A 277 -16.92 -6.66 -5.13
N PHE A 278 -16.23 -7.24 -6.12
CA PHE A 278 -15.27 -6.54 -6.98
C PHE A 278 -15.28 -7.04 -8.41
N LYS A 279 -14.68 -6.25 -9.30
CA LYS A 279 -14.41 -6.63 -10.69
C LYS A 279 -12.92 -6.73 -10.93
N LEU A 280 -12.49 -7.73 -11.70
CA LEU A 280 -11.15 -7.79 -12.28
C LEU A 280 -11.22 -7.24 -13.70
N VAL A 281 -10.44 -6.21 -14.00
CA VAL A 281 -10.52 -5.46 -15.26
C VAL A 281 -9.14 -5.42 -15.91
N PHE A 282 -9.04 -5.90 -17.15
CA PHE A 282 -7.87 -5.62 -17.97
C PHE A 282 -7.88 -4.15 -18.37
N ASP A 283 -6.85 -3.41 -17.95
CA ASP A 283 -6.66 -1.99 -18.25
C ASP A 283 -5.34 -1.78 -19.01
N PRO A 284 -5.37 -1.69 -20.33
CA PRO A 284 -4.17 -1.53 -21.16
C PRO A 284 -3.48 -0.18 -20.96
N THR A 285 -4.14 0.77 -20.28
CA THR A 285 -3.56 2.09 -19.96
C THR A 285 -2.87 2.09 -18.59
N LEU A 286 -3.02 1.02 -17.82
CA LEU A 286 -2.38 0.91 -16.52
C LEU A 286 -0.86 0.80 -16.70
N VAL A 287 -0.16 1.83 -16.25
CA VAL A 287 1.30 1.90 -16.19
C VAL A 287 1.72 2.16 -14.75
N ARG A 288 2.47 1.26 -14.15
CA ARG A 288 2.98 1.39 -12.78
C ARG A 288 4.43 0.92 -12.68
N GLY A 289 5.14 1.47 -11.67
CA GLY A 289 6.43 0.95 -11.26
C GLY A 289 7.43 0.83 -12.40
N MET A 290 7.55 1.88 -13.23
CA MET A 290 8.40 1.93 -14.41
C MET A 290 9.82 1.42 -14.15
N SER A 291 10.34 1.63 -12.93
CA SER A 291 11.73 1.35 -12.59
C SER A 291 12.01 -0.07 -12.11
N TYR A 292 11.01 -0.86 -11.72
CA TYR A 292 11.30 -2.18 -11.15
C TYR A 292 10.32 -3.32 -11.49
N TYR A 293 9.09 -3.06 -11.92
CA TYR A 293 8.17 -4.13 -12.34
C TYR A 293 8.61 -4.76 -13.67
N THR A 294 8.55 -6.08 -13.75
CA THR A 294 9.05 -6.89 -14.88
C THR A 294 7.95 -7.63 -15.64
N GLY A 295 6.79 -7.78 -15.05
CA GLY A 295 5.64 -8.51 -15.61
C GLY A 295 4.32 -7.87 -15.22
N THR A 296 3.42 -8.68 -14.67
CA THR A 296 2.08 -8.26 -14.25
C THR A 296 2.11 -7.09 -13.27
N ILE A 297 1.17 -6.17 -13.43
CA ILE A 297 0.96 -5.01 -12.56
C ILE A 297 -0.51 -4.91 -12.15
N PHE A 298 -0.74 -4.48 -10.90
CA PHE A 298 -2.08 -4.39 -10.31
C PHE A 298 -2.35 -3.02 -9.74
N GLU A 299 -3.63 -2.64 -9.74
CA GLU A 299 -4.10 -1.43 -9.08
C GLU A 299 -5.50 -1.63 -8.48
N ILE A 300 -5.71 -1.10 -7.28
CA ILE A 300 -7.02 -1.03 -6.66
C ILE A 300 -7.64 0.31 -6.99
N ALA A 301 -8.76 0.30 -7.71
CA ALA A 301 -9.59 1.47 -7.95
C ALA A 301 -10.83 1.43 -7.06
N MET A 302 -10.97 2.42 -6.18
CA MET A 302 -12.09 2.55 -5.23
C MET A 302 -13.02 3.68 -5.68
N PRO A 303 -14.31 3.38 -5.93
CA PRO A 303 -15.28 4.40 -6.36
C PRO A 303 -15.41 5.56 -5.37
N GLU A 304 -15.40 5.26 -4.06
CA GLU A 304 -15.56 6.23 -2.98
C GLU A 304 -14.47 7.30 -2.94
N LEU A 305 -13.29 6.97 -3.43
CA LEU A 305 -12.15 7.91 -3.45
C LEU A 305 -12.02 8.64 -4.79
N GLY A 306 -12.63 8.10 -5.86
CA GLY A 306 -12.31 8.52 -7.22
C GLY A 306 -10.81 8.39 -7.54
N ALA A 307 -10.08 7.54 -6.82
CA ALA A 307 -8.62 7.45 -6.86
C ALA A 307 -8.12 6.02 -6.57
N ARG A 308 -6.87 5.80 -6.95
CA ARG A 308 -6.11 4.56 -6.73
C ARG A 308 -5.90 4.30 -5.23
N CYS A 309 -6.19 3.09 -4.74
CA CYS A 309 -6.14 2.74 -3.30
C CYS A 309 -5.12 1.66 -2.97
N GLY A 310 -4.14 1.45 -3.80
CA GLY A 310 -3.12 0.42 -3.61
C GLY A 310 -2.66 -0.14 -4.94
N GLY A 311 -1.81 -1.13 -4.89
CA GLY A 311 -1.35 -1.83 -6.07
C GLY A 311 -0.04 -2.56 -5.87
N GLY A 312 0.41 -3.22 -6.91
CA GLY A 312 1.61 -4.04 -6.89
C GLY A 312 2.01 -4.55 -8.26
N GLY A 313 2.77 -5.62 -8.28
CA GLY A 313 3.20 -6.30 -9.49
C GLY A 313 4.39 -7.21 -9.29
N ARG A 314 4.81 -7.85 -10.37
CA ARG A 314 5.97 -8.73 -10.44
C ARG A 314 7.27 -7.94 -10.60
N TYR A 315 8.31 -8.28 -9.79
CA TYR A 315 9.58 -7.55 -9.73
C TYR A 315 10.80 -8.48 -9.63
N ASP A 316 10.90 -9.45 -10.50
CA ASP A 316 11.87 -10.57 -10.47
C ASP A 316 13.34 -10.17 -10.37
N LYS A 317 13.70 -8.96 -10.82
CA LYS A 317 15.09 -8.50 -10.86
C LYS A 317 15.59 -7.83 -9.58
N MET A 318 14.71 -7.57 -8.61
CA MET A 318 15.13 -6.81 -7.43
C MET A 318 16.04 -7.59 -6.48
N VAL A 319 15.77 -8.90 -6.29
CA VAL A 319 16.61 -9.75 -5.45
C VAL A 319 18.02 -9.89 -6.03
N GLY A 320 18.12 -9.94 -7.37
CA GLY A 320 19.38 -10.03 -8.08
C GLY A 320 20.36 -8.86 -7.81
N ARG A 321 19.84 -7.70 -7.41
CA ARG A 321 20.70 -6.56 -7.01
C ARG A 321 21.56 -6.85 -5.78
N PHE A 322 21.08 -7.71 -4.87
CA PHE A 322 21.78 -8.11 -3.65
C PHE A 322 22.56 -9.40 -3.80
N THR A 323 22.07 -10.34 -4.58
CA THR A 323 22.60 -11.71 -4.67
C THR A 323 23.34 -12.01 -5.97
N GLY A 324 23.17 -11.18 -7.00
CA GLY A 324 23.66 -11.45 -8.36
C GLY A 324 22.81 -12.50 -9.11
N LYS A 325 21.75 -13.04 -8.52
CA LYS A 325 20.85 -14.00 -9.12
C LYS A 325 19.40 -13.54 -9.00
N ASP A 326 18.70 -13.44 -10.13
CA ASP A 326 17.29 -13.09 -10.16
C ASP A 326 16.45 -14.17 -9.48
N ILE A 327 15.46 -13.74 -8.71
CA ILE A 327 14.49 -14.60 -8.01
C ILE A 327 13.09 -14.07 -8.35
N PRO A 328 12.18 -14.93 -8.81
CA PRO A 328 10.79 -14.54 -9.06
C PRO A 328 10.17 -13.92 -7.81
N ALA A 329 9.59 -12.75 -7.97
CA ALA A 329 8.98 -12.02 -6.87
C ALA A 329 7.79 -11.20 -7.37
N CYS A 330 6.68 -11.28 -6.64
CA CYS A 330 5.46 -10.52 -6.90
C CYS A 330 4.88 -10.03 -5.58
N GLY A 331 4.36 -8.81 -5.54
CA GLY A 331 3.82 -8.22 -4.32
C GLY A 331 2.60 -7.36 -4.56
N PHE A 332 1.78 -7.17 -3.51
CA PHE A 332 0.60 -6.33 -3.53
C PHE A 332 0.50 -5.53 -2.22
N SER A 333 0.33 -4.22 -2.35
CA SER A 333 0.20 -3.28 -1.22
C SER A 333 -1.19 -2.68 -1.18
N ILE A 334 -1.82 -2.71 0.00
CA ILE A 334 -3.07 -1.98 0.27
C ILE A 334 -2.73 -0.56 0.70
N GLY A 335 -3.42 0.43 0.14
CA GLY A 335 -3.32 1.82 0.55
C GLY A 335 -3.99 2.08 1.90
N PHE A 336 -3.35 1.66 2.98
CA PHE A 336 -3.89 1.60 4.33
C PHE A 336 -4.52 2.93 4.78
N GLU A 337 -3.82 4.05 4.63
CA GLU A 337 -4.33 5.37 5.05
C GLU A 337 -5.62 5.78 4.29
N ARG A 338 -5.76 5.35 3.04
CA ARG A 338 -6.95 5.62 2.24
C ARG A 338 -8.13 4.77 2.69
N ILE A 339 -7.89 3.52 3.05
CA ILE A 339 -8.91 2.63 3.64
C ILE A 339 -9.39 3.21 4.96
N ILE A 340 -8.49 3.61 5.85
CA ILE A 340 -8.85 4.25 7.12
C ILE A 340 -9.65 5.53 6.89
N LEU A 341 -9.25 6.35 5.93
CA LEU A 341 -9.99 7.57 5.58
C LEU A 341 -11.44 7.28 5.16
N ILE A 342 -11.65 6.31 4.27
CA ILE A 342 -13.01 5.92 3.84
C ILE A 342 -13.83 5.42 5.03
N LEU A 343 -13.26 4.55 5.86
CA LEU A 343 -13.97 4.01 7.03
C LEU A 343 -14.36 5.12 8.01
N LEU A 344 -13.49 6.10 8.26
CA LEU A 344 -13.78 7.25 9.11
C LEU A 344 -14.89 8.13 8.51
N GLU A 345 -14.81 8.47 7.22
CA GLU A 345 -15.79 9.29 6.53
C GLU A 345 -17.17 8.63 6.48
N ASN A 346 -17.22 7.30 6.40
CA ASN A 346 -18.44 6.50 6.44
C ASN A 346 -18.95 6.24 7.86
N GLY A 347 -18.30 6.78 8.90
CA GLY A 347 -18.72 6.59 10.29
C GLY A 347 -18.64 5.13 10.77
N PHE A 348 -17.67 4.37 10.22
CA PHE A 348 -17.48 2.95 10.54
C PHE A 348 -17.31 2.75 12.04
N LYS A 349 -18.00 1.75 12.58
CA LYS A 349 -17.88 1.30 13.97
C LYS A 349 -17.27 -0.09 13.99
N VAL A 350 -16.26 -0.26 14.85
CA VAL A 350 -15.59 -1.55 15.02
C VAL A 350 -16.60 -2.58 15.53
N PRO A 351 -16.80 -3.70 14.82
CA PRO A 351 -17.73 -4.75 15.24
C PRO A 351 -17.26 -5.39 16.56
N ASN A 352 -18.23 -5.82 17.38
CA ASN A 352 -17.96 -6.55 18.62
C ASN A 352 -16.98 -5.84 19.59
N SER A 353 -17.01 -4.50 19.63
CA SER A 353 -16.26 -3.76 20.63
C SER A 353 -16.72 -4.17 22.03
N SER A 354 -15.78 -4.38 22.94
CA SER A 354 -16.10 -4.73 24.34
C SER A 354 -16.97 -3.65 24.96
N LYS A 355 -17.94 -4.07 25.80
CA LYS A 355 -18.73 -3.15 26.62
C LYS A 355 -17.79 -2.24 27.40
N LYS A 356 -18.10 -0.93 27.41
CA LYS A 356 -17.32 0.06 28.15
C LYS A 356 -18.09 0.52 29.38
N VAL A 357 -17.46 0.45 30.56
CA VAL A 357 -18.01 0.88 31.84
C VAL A 357 -17.06 1.86 32.52
N ALA A 358 -17.60 2.93 33.08
CA ALA A 358 -16.79 3.88 33.85
C ALA A 358 -17.22 3.91 35.32
N TYR A 359 -16.26 3.78 36.23
CA TYR A 359 -16.43 4.02 37.66
C TYR A 359 -15.91 5.44 37.98
N LEU A 360 -16.80 6.33 38.35
CA LEU A 360 -16.47 7.68 38.78
C LEU A 360 -16.46 7.77 40.31
N ILE A 361 -15.27 7.71 40.89
CA ILE A 361 -15.07 7.68 42.34
C ILE A 361 -15.23 9.10 42.90
N GLU A 362 -16.16 9.28 43.86
CA GLU A 362 -16.36 10.54 44.54
C GLU A 362 -15.13 11.00 45.34
N LYS A 363 -15.06 12.33 45.52
CA LYS A 363 -13.99 12.94 46.30
C LYS A 363 -14.14 12.53 47.79
N GLY A 364 -13.09 11.95 48.35
CA GLY A 364 -13.09 11.52 49.76
C GLY A 364 -13.23 9.99 49.93
N ILE A 365 -13.68 9.26 48.95
CA ILE A 365 -13.69 7.78 49.00
C ILE A 365 -12.25 7.27 49.08
N SER A 366 -11.94 6.49 50.11
CA SER A 366 -10.61 5.90 50.39
C SER A 366 -10.74 4.61 51.22
N GLY A 367 -9.63 3.95 51.53
CA GLY A 367 -9.60 2.75 52.35
C GLY A 367 -10.40 1.61 51.74
N ASN A 368 -11.17 0.89 52.56
CA ASN A 368 -11.90 -0.32 52.16
C ASN A 368 -12.91 -0.03 51.04
N ALA A 369 -13.64 1.07 51.11
CA ALA A 369 -14.59 1.45 50.08
C ALA A 369 -13.91 1.62 48.68
N LEU A 370 -12.71 2.19 48.62
CA LEU A 370 -11.94 2.25 47.40
C LEU A 370 -11.49 0.86 46.93
N CYS A 371 -11.07 0.00 47.88
CA CYS A 371 -10.67 -1.37 47.57
C CYS A 371 -11.82 -2.19 46.97
N ASP A 372 -13.01 -2.04 47.50
CA ASP A 372 -14.22 -2.75 47.01
C ASP A 372 -14.58 -2.31 45.57
N ILE A 373 -14.55 -1.02 45.27
CA ILE A 373 -14.77 -0.49 43.92
C ILE A 373 -13.71 -1.02 42.93
N ILE A 374 -12.44 -1.02 43.31
CA ILE A 374 -11.36 -1.54 42.47
C ILE A 374 -11.52 -3.04 42.25
N ALA A 375 -11.92 -3.81 43.29
CA ALA A 375 -12.18 -5.24 43.14
C ALA A 375 -13.34 -5.53 42.17
N GLU A 376 -14.41 -4.78 42.24
CA GLU A 376 -15.52 -4.89 41.31
C GLU A 376 -15.09 -4.55 39.86
N ALA A 377 -14.37 -3.45 39.67
CA ALA A 377 -13.82 -3.08 38.38
C ALA A 377 -12.90 -4.16 37.78
N GLN A 378 -12.07 -4.79 38.63
CA GLN A 378 -11.21 -5.90 38.20
C GLN A 378 -12.00 -7.13 37.78
N LYS A 379 -13.06 -7.47 38.50
CA LYS A 379 -13.94 -8.57 38.16
C LYS A 379 -14.60 -8.34 36.78
N GLU A 380 -15.07 -7.12 36.50
CA GLU A 380 -15.62 -6.80 35.19
C GLU A 380 -14.57 -6.86 34.07
N ARG A 381 -13.33 -6.40 34.32
CA ARG A 381 -12.22 -6.52 33.37
C ARG A 381 -11.90 -7.98 33.03
N GLN A 382 -11.91 -8.86 34.03
CA GLN A 382 -11.70 -10.31 33.84
C GLN A 382 -12.80 -10.92 32.96
N ASN A 383 -14.02 -10.35 32.98
CA ASN A 383 -15.13 -10.77 32.14
C ASN A 383 -15.14 -10.12 30.74
N GLY A 384 -14.06 -9.44 30.35
CA GLY A 384 -13.91 -8.83 29.01
C GLY A 384 -14.48 -7.44 28.87
N THR A 385 -14.94 -6.79 29.96
CA THR A 385 -15.41 -5.40 29.94
C THR A 385 -14.23 -4.42 29.96
N GLN A 386 -14.26 -3.39 29.14
CA GLN A 386 -13.33 -2.28 29.23
C GLN A 386 -13.75 -1.34 30.36
N VAL A 387 -12.99 -1.28 31.43
CA VAL A 387 -13.37 -0.50 32.62
C VAL A 387 -12.40 0.65 32.88
N LEU A 388 -12.92 1.88 32.81
CA LEU A 388 -12.26 3.09 33.28
C LEU A 388 -12.57 3.26 34.78
N VAL A 389 -11.55 3.51 35.57
CA VAL A 389 -11.72 3.99 36.94
C VAL A 389 -11.07 5.37 37.05
N ALA A 390 -11.86 6.38 37.40
CA ALA A 390 -11.39 7.76 37.48
C ALA A 390 -12.01 8.50 38.68
N ARG A 391 -11.30 9.51 39.17
CA ARG A 391 -11.90 10.44 40.14
C ARG A 391 -12.93 11.35 39.46
N MET A 392 -14.00 11.63 40.19
CA MET A 392 -15.03 12.53 39.71
C MET A 392 -14.50 13.99 39.67
N ASN A 393 -14.72 14.65 38.54
CA ASN A 393 -14.32 16.05 38.32
C ASN A 393 -15.27 17.04 39.05
N LYS A 394 -14.84 18.28 39.18
CA LYS A 394 -15.71 19.38 39.67
C LYS A 394 -16.94 19.54 38.78
N ASN A 395 -16.80 19.43 37.45
CA ASN A 395 -17.90 19.45 36.49
C ASN A 395 -18.34 18.00 36.16
N LYS A 396 -19.12 17.41 37.08
CA LYS A 396 -19.61 16.04 36.95
C LYS A 396 -20.42 15.82 35.68
N LYS A 397 -21.23 16.78 35.28
CA LYS A 397 -22.09 16.69 34.10
C LYS A 397 -21.27 16.57 32.84
N PHE A 398 -20.33 17.46 32.64
CA PHE A 398 -19.44 17.47 31.49
C PHE A 398 -18.61 16.19 31.39
N GLN A 399 -18.10 15.68 32.53
CA GLN A 399 -17.34 14.42 32.56
C GLN A 399 -18.18 13.24 32.08
N LYS A 400 -19.43 13.16 32.51
CA LYS A 400 -20.36 12.10 32.08
C LYS A 400 -20.70 12.22 30.59
N GLU A 401 -20.99 13.43 30.12
CA GLU A 401 -21.29 13.68 28.70
C GLU A 401 -20.12 13.26 27.81
N GLN A 402 -18.88 13.57 28.21
CA GLN A 402 -17.70 13.13 27.51
C GLN A 402 -17.54 11.60 27.48
N LEU A 403 -17.71 10.93 28.63
CA LEU A 403 -17.62 9.49 28.70
C LEU A 403 -18.68 8.81 27.84
N THR A 404 -19.91 9.34 27.81
CA THR A 404 -20.96 8.84 26.93
C THR A 404 -20.60 9.04 25.46
N ALA A 405 -20.04 10.18 25.10
CA ALA A 405 -19.53 10.43 23.74
C ALA A 405 -18.38 9.49 23.36
N ASP A 406 -17.53 9.12 24.32
CA ASP A 406 -16.44 8.15 24.14
C ASP A 406 -16.94 6.67 24.14
N GLY A 407 -18.26 6.46 24.20
CA GLY A 407 -18.90 5.15 24.08
C GLY A 407 -18.98 4.36 25.37
N TYR A 408 -18.85 4.99 26.55
CA TYR A 408 -19.14 4.34 27.82
C TYR A 408 -20.65 4.18 28.00
N GLU A 409 -21.12 2.93 28.02
CA GLU A 409 -22.53 2.56 28.07
C GLU A 409 -23.10 2.67 29.50
N GLU A 410 -22.24 2.49 30.49
CA GLU A 410 -22.60 2.53 31.91
C GLU A 410 -21.59 3.37 32.69
N ILE A 411 -22.12 4.29 33.53
CA ILE A 411 -21.31 5.15 34.41
C ILE A 411 -21.76 4.91 35.84
N LYS A 412 -20.96 4.17 36.60
CA LYS A 412 -21.16 3.88 38.04
C LYS A 412 -20.52 4.97 38.91
N GLN A 413 -21.13 5.24 40.05
CA GLN A 413 -20.69 6.26 41.01
C GLN A 413 -20.52 5.70 42.40
#